data_19f90fd06e708aec8f022589a1a890e7
#
_entry.id   19f90fd06e708aec8f022589a1a890e7
#
_cell.length_a   1.000
_cell.length_b   1.000
_cell.length_c   1.000
_cell.angle_alpha   90.00
_cell.angle_beta   90.00
_cell.angle_gamma   90.00
#
_symmetry.space_group_name_H-M   'P 1'
#
loop_
_entity.id
_entity.type
_entity.pdbx_description
1 polymer ?
#
loop_
_entity_poly.entity_id
_entity_poly.type
_entity_poly.pdbx_seq_one_letter_code
_entity_poly.pdbx_strand_id
1 'polypeptide(L)' 'MERNFKDEALKTVNGFKEVKSVVCIVSDGEYSSACIGSEGFANLQNMLVDIMLQDDAVLTLFKAAVIAAEIFKCKEK' A
#
# COMPACT_ATOMS: atom_id res chain seq x y z
N MET A 1 -24.13 -9.34 -3.58
CA MET A 1 -23.09 -9.61 -4.58
C MET A 1 -21.72 -9.40 -3.95
N GLU A 2 -20.88 -10.40 -3.97
CA GLU A 2 -19.55 -10.29 -3.40
C GLU A 2 -18.66 -9.42 -4.26
N ARG A 3 -17.91 -8.56 -3.60
CA ARG A 3 -16.95 -7.69 -4.26
C ARG A 3 -15.65 -8.45 -4.49
N ASN A 4 -15.17 -8.45 -5.72
CA ASN A 4 -13.91 -9.12 -6.05
C ASN A 4 -12.76 -8.11 -6.06
N PHE A 5 -12.11 -7.97 -4.91
CA PHE A 5 -11.01 -7.02 -4.75
C PHE A 5 -9.81 -7.36 -5.62
N LYS A 6 -9.57 -8.65 -5.84
CA LYS A 6 -8.47 -9.09 -6.70
C LYS A 6 -8.65 -8.58 -8.13
N ASP A 7 -9.85 -8.72 -8.68
CA ASP A 7 -10.15 -8.25 -10.04
C ASP A 7 -10.05 -6.73 -10.12
N GLU A 8 -10.51 -6.02 -9.09
CA GLU A 8 -10.41 -4.57 -9.05
C GLU A 8 -8.94 -4.11 -9.05
N ALA A 9 -8.09 -4.78 -8.27
CA ALA A 9 -6.67 -4.46 -8.21
C ALA A 9 -5.98 -4.71 -9.55
N LEU A 10 -6.27 -5.85 -10.18
CA LEU A 10 -5.70 -6.17 -11.49
C LEU A 10 -6.13 -5.17 -12.56
N LYS A 11 -7.37 -4.75 -12.51
CA LYS A 11 -7.90 -3.76 -13.45
C LYS A 11 -7.18 -2.43 -13.32
N THR A 12 -6.91 -2.01 -12.09
CA THR A 12 -6.17 -0.78 -11.84
C THR A 12 -4.75 -0.86 -12.39
N VAL A 13 -4.05 -1.96 -12.12
CA VAL A 13 -2.69 -2.16 -12.62
C VAL A 13 -2.67 -2.19 -14.15
N ASN A 14 -3.61 -2.90 -14.75
CA ASN A 14 -3.68 -3.04 -16.20
C ASN A 14 -4.07 -1.75 -16.91
N GLY A 15 -4.55 -0.75 -16.17
CA GLY A 15 -4.84 0.58 -16.72
C GLY A 15 -3.60 1.38 -17.07
N PHE A 16 -2.43 0.96 -16.59
CA PHE A 16 -1.16 1.61 -16.88
C PHE A 16 -0.38 0.82 -17.92
N LYS A 17 0.15 1.50 -18.93
CA LYS A 17 0.99 0.87 -19.95
C LYS A 17 2.33 0.44 -19.37
N GLU A 18 2.83 1.21 -18.44
CA GLU A 18 4.13 0.99 -17.82
C GLU A 18 4.03 1.30 -16.33
N VAL A 19 4.59 0.42 -15.51
CA VAL A 19 4.62 0.61 -14.07
C VAL A 19 6.08 0.79 -13.64
N LYS A 20 6.43 1.97 -13.17
CA LYS A 20 7.79 2.27 -12.71
C LYS A 20 7.98 2.03 -11.22
N SER A 21 6.90 2.14 -10.46
CA SER A 21 6.93 1.87 -9.01
C SER A 21 5.61 1.22 -8.62
N VAL A 22 5.69 0.24 -7.73
CA VAL A 22 4.50 -0.47 -7.26
C VAL A 22 4.65 -0.85 -5.80
N VAL A 23 3.58 -0.66 -5.05
CA VAL A 23 3.41 -1.22 -3.72
C VAL A 23 2.06 -1.93 -3.72
N CYS A 24 2.10 -3.23 -3.48
CA CYS A 24 0.91 -4.05 -3.44
C CYS A 24 0.89 -4.82 -2.13
N ILE A 25 -0.11 -4.59 -1.31
CA ILE A 25 -0.26 -5.26 -0.01
C ILE A 25 -1.58 -6.01 -0.05
N VAL A 26 -1.53 -7.30 0.19
CA VAL A 26 -2.71 -8.16 0.10
C VAL A 26 -2.85 -9.03 1.34
N SER A 27 -4.08 -9.38 1.65
CA SER A 27 -4.39 -10.27 2.76
C SER A 27 -5.59 -11.13 2.41
N ASP A 28 -5.57 -12.38 2.88
CA ASP A 28 -6.73 -13.27 2.77
C ASP A 28 -7.53 -13.34 4.08
N GLY A 29 -7.14 -12.51 5.05
CA GLY A 29 -7.75 -12.49 6.38
C GLY A 29 -6.90 -13.15 7.45
N GLU A 30 -6.00 -14.05 7.06
CA GLU A 30 -5.09 -14.73 7.98
C GLU A 30 -3.65 -14.31 7.75
N TYR A 31 -3.25 -14.21 6.51
CA TYR A 31 -1.88 -13.87 6.12
C TYR A 31 -1.85 -12.64 5.25
N SER A 32 -0.80 -11.87 5.41
CA SER A 32 -0.57 -10.67 4.59
C SER A 32 0.74 -10.81 3.85
N SER A 33 0.77 -10.24 2.65
CA SER A 33 1.98 -10.25 1.83
C SER A 33 2.10 -8.91 1.11
N ALA A 34 3.31 -8.55 0.78
CA ALA A 34 3.56 -7.30 0.07
C ALA A 34 4.52 -7.52 -1.09
N CYS A 35 4.26 -6.83 -2.16
CA CYS A 35 5.14 -6.77 -3.31
C CYS A 35 5.52 -5.30 -3.50
N ILE A 36 6.81 -5.03 -3.45
CA ILE A 36 7.31 -3.67 -3.60
C ILE A 36 8.36 -3.66 -4.69
N GLY A 37 8.16 -2.79 -5.68
CA GLY A 37 9.11 -2.65 -6.77
C GLY A 37 9.25 -1.19 -7.15
N SER A 38 10.49 -0.73 -7.34
CA SER A 38 10.74 0.65 -7.70
C SER A 38 12.16 0.81 -8.24
N GLU A 39 12.38 1.86 -9.01
CA GLU A 39 13.71 2.22 -9.50
C GLU A 39 14.56 2.89 -8.41
N GLY A 40 13.99 3.18 -7.25
CA GLY A 40 14.71 3.76 -6.14
C GLY A 40 13.79 4.13 -4.99
N PHE A 41 14.37 4.24 -3.81
CA PHE A 41 13.63 4.56 -2.59
C PHE A 41 12.90 5.91 -2.70
N ALA A 42 13.58 6.91 -3.25
CA ALA A 42 13.00 8.24 -3.39
C ALA A 42 11.75 8.24 -4.29
N ASN A 43 11.78 7.46 -5.37
CA ASN A 43 10.65 7.33 -6.28
C ASN A 43 9.46 6.67 -5.58
N LEU A 44 9.75 5.65 -4.78
CA LEU A 44 8.72 4.95 -4.01
C LEU A 44 8.09 5.88 -2.98
N GLN A 45 8.93 6.63 -2.27
CA GLN A 45 8.45 7.59 -1.28
C GLN A 45 7.56 8.67 -1.92
N ASN A 46 7.99 9.20 -3.05
CA ASN A 46 7.21 10.23 -3.76
C ASN A 46 5.85 9.70 -4.22
N MET A 47 5.81 8.46 -4.67
CA MET A 47 4.56 7.82 -5.08
C MET A 47 3.58 7.73 -3.89
N LEU A 48 4.07 7.31 -2.73
CA LEU A 48 3.23 7.20 -1.54
C LEU A 48 2.74 8.56 -1.05
N VAL A 49 3.61 9.58 -1.07
CA VAL A 49 3.23 10.94 -0.72
C VAL A 49 2.14 11.45 -1.66
N ASP A 50 2.29 11.19 -2.94
CA ASP A 50 1.33 11.62 -3.96
C ASP A 50 -0.08 11.07 -3.68
N ILE A 51 -0.17 9.78 -3.39
CA ILE A 51 -1.44 9.12 -3.06
C ILE A 51 -2.05 9.69 -1.78
N MET A 52 -1.22 9.93 -0.76
CA MET A 52 -1.68 10.50 0.50
C MET A 52 -2.22 11.92 0.34
N LEU A 53 -1.63 12.70 -0.56
CA LEU A 53 -2.09 14.06 -0.83
C LEU A 53 -3.39 14.07 -1.62
N GLN A 54 -3.63 13.04 -2.42
CA GLN A 54 -4.86 12.95 -3.21
C GLN A 54 -6.05 12.46 -2.39
N ASP A 55 -5.80 11.70 -1.33
CA ASP A 55 -6.86 11.05 -0.56
C ASP A 55 -6.55 11.09 0.94
N ASP A 56 -7.29 11.91 1.66
CA ASP A 56 -7.13 12.06 3.12
C ASP A 56 -7.37 10.76 3.87
N ALA A 57 -8.24 9.90 3.37
CA ALA A 57 -8.50 8.60 4.00
C ALA A 57 -7.26 7.72 3.95
N VAL A 58 -6.53 7.74 2.83
CA VAL A 58 -5.28 7.00 2.68
C VAL A 58 -4.22 7.56 3.65
N LEU A 59 -4.09 8.87 3.73
CA LEU A 59 -3.16 9.51 4.66
C LEU A 59 -3.46 9.10 6.11
N THR A 60 -4.72 9.15 6.50
CA THR A 60 -5.15 8.77 7.84
C THR A 60 -4.84 7.30 8.13
N LEU A 61 -5.10 6.42 7.16
CA LEU A 61 -4.83 4.99 7.29
C LEU A 61 -3.34 4.71 7.49
N PHE A 62 -2.48 5.33 6.69
CA PHE A 62 -1.04 5.14 6.82
C PHE A 62 -0.50 5.68 8.15
N LYS A 63 -0.99 6.83 8.60
CA LYS A 63 -0.60 7.37 9.91
C LYS A 63 -0.96 6.41 11.04
N ALA A 64 -2.19 5.91 11.03
CA ALA A 64 -2.66 4.98 12.05
C ALA A 64 -1.85 3.69 12.05
N ALA A 65 -1.54 3.16 10.86
CA ALA A 65 -0.78 1.93 10.72
C ALA A 65 0.65 2.09 11.24
N VAL A 66 1.30 3.22 10.93
CA VAL A 66 2.66 3.49 11.40
C VAL A 66 2.70 3.60 12.91
N ILE A 67 1.77 4.32 13.50
CA ILE A 67 1.69 4.47 14.96
C ILE A 67 1.50 3.12 15.64
N ALA A 68 0.58 2.31 15.12
CA ALA A 68 0.32 0.98 15.67
C ALA A 68 1.56 0.08 15.58
N ALA A 69 2.25 0.10 14.44
CA ALA A 69 3.44 -0.70 14.23
C ALA A 69 4.56 -0.30 15.20
N GLU A 70 4.74 0.99 15.43
CA GLU A 70 5.75 1.49 16.37
C GLU A 70 5.44 1.07 17.81
N ILE A 71 4.17 1.10 18.19
CA ILE A 71 3.75 0.64 19.52
C ILE A 71 4.06 -0.85 19.70
N PHE A 72 3.74 -1.67 18.71
CA PHE A 72 4.03 -3.12 18.78
C PHE A 72 5.53 -3.38 18.83
N LYS A 73 6.33 -2.66 18.10
CA LYS A 73 7.79 -2.80 18.14
C LYS A 73 8.33 -2.50 19.54
N CYS A 74 7.81 -1.46 20.18
CA CYS A 74 8.25 -1.09 21.54
C CYS A 74 7.91 -2.18 22.56
N LYS A 75 6.80 -2.88 22.38
CA LYS A 75 6.36 -3.94 23.30
C LYS A 75 7.16 -5.24 23.17
N GLU A 76 7.78 -5.46 22.03
CA GLU A 76 8.54 -6.69 21.78
C GLU A 76 9.94 -6.71 22.39
N LYS A 77 10.36 -5.62 22.98
CA LYS A 77 11.68 -5.55 23.62
C LYS A 77 11.67 -6.13 25.03
#